data_7d845885363a14be62d466dbd939f244
#
_entry.id   7d845885363a14be62d466dbd939f244
#
_cell.length_a   1.000
_cell.length_b   1.000
_cell.length_c   1.000
_cell.angle_alpha   90.00
_cell.angle_beta   90.00
_cell.angle_gamma   90.00
#
_symmetry.space_group_name_H-M   'P 1'
#
loop_
_entity.id
_entity.type
_entity.pdbx_description
1 polymer ?
#
loop_
_entity_poly.entity_id
_entity_poly.type
_entity_poly.pdbx_seq_one_letter_code
_entity_poly.pdbx_strand_id
1 'polypeptide(L)'
;MNSLPSFSERHQLRLTLMALLSLSLNAPTLAQTAPPPLRRLIVADASHAMPANHEGLGLQWQGLPELDRPALRSLLSTALGQPLTPATVQALVTALNSELAATRERFSVASVPDQDVSQGQLRIVVTRGRLAALRISGAADADAISRQFDAVRGDAAIDAAALDTTLAWIDRALPGRNSEARFSPGAQPGAVALDLQVKEPDRLTLSAGADNTGSPVTGTRRVSAGLTINRLLGSNDQAGLRISGDPSFGHSRSWQASYQVGLPWRHVLSLNANGGSIHGRMPEPLDLRGSSSGQSLRYEIPLRLTGPWTDSLTLGFDHKRSDNNLLFSDTPVTQTVTDIGQFNASYGAERPDALGRTRITATLTVSPGGLFGHNDDDAFSATRAGAQARYQVVQLQLERGTPLGALHWQSQLTLQQASTNLLGSEQLNGGGMSSVRGFAEGAGYGDSGWLWRNELRAPSSAGPAGLVLTPSLLLDAAQLRVHSAQPGEPARRHLASAGLGLTASGPGKLSLSLQWAQRIKSGVPSQAQHGSRLHVSLQWAGL
;
A
#
# COMPACT_ATOMS: atom_id res chain seq x y z
N MET A 1 -16.72 -0.79 -4.18
CA MET A 1 -15.33 -0.34 -4.00
C MET A 1 -14.69 -0.39 -5.36
N ASN A 2 -14.61 0.75 -6.03
CA ASN A 2 -13.89 0.87 -7.30
C ASN A 2 -12.42 0.64 -6.99
N SER A 3 -11.82 -0.34 -7.67
CA SER A 3 -10.38 -0.53 -7.70
C SER A 3 -9.74 0.77 -8.18
N LEU A 4 -9.03 1.45 -7.30
CA LEU A 4 -8.20 2.58 -7.70
C LEU A 4 -7.13 2.03 -8.65
N PRO A 5 -6.94 2.60 -9.84
CA PRO A 5 -5.84 2.23 -10.72
C PRO A 5 -4.51 2.41 -9.99
N SER A 6 -3.53 1.57 -10.31
CA SER A 6 -2.19 1.65 -9.75
C SER A 6 -1.56 3.02 -10.02
N PHE A 7 -0.66 3.45 -9.15
CA PHE A 7 0.05 4.73 -9.27
C PHE A 7 0.71 4.92 -10.66
N SER A 8 1.14 3.83 -11.30
CA SER A 8 1.72 3.85 -12.66
C SER A 8 0.71 4.18 -13.76
N GLU A 9 -0.59 3.87 -13.56
CA GLU A 9 -1.63 4.17 -14.56
C GLU A 9 -2.20 5.59 -14.43
N ARG A 10 -2.12 6.19 -13.24
CA ARG A 10 -2.59 7.57 -13.02
C ARG A 10 -1.67 8.64 -13.58
N HIS A 11 -0.42 8.31 -13.85
CA HIS A 11 0.59 9.23 -14.37
C HIS A 11 0.98 8.95 -15.82
N GLN A 12 0.16 8.19 -16.58
CA GLN A 12 0.32 8.18 -18.03
C GLN A 12 -0.02 9.57 -18.58
N LEU A 13 1.02 10.38 -18.71
CA LEU A 13 0.99 11.64 -19.42
C LEU A 13 0.51 11.41 -20.85
N ARG A 14 -0.72 11.78 -21.15
CA ARG A 14 -1.08 12.10 -22.52
C ARG A 14 -0.51 13.49 -22.83
N LEU A 15 0.77 13.54 -23.18
CA LEU A 15 1.36 14.67 -23.86
C LEU A 15 0.79 14.69 -25.29
N THR A 16 -0.37 15.32 -25.47
CA THR A 16 -0.81 15.73 -26.80
C THR A 16 -0.08 17.02 -27.11
N LEU A 17 1.16 16.89 -27.59
CA LEU A 17 1.90 18.01 -28.16
C LEU A 17 1.34 18.24 -29.58
N MET A 18 0.34 19.09 -29.74
CA MET A 18 0.04 19.70 -31.01
C MET A 18 1.05 20.83 -31.24
N ALA A 19 2.18 20.51 -31.87
CA ALA A 19 3.04 21.50 -32.48
C ALA A 19 2.43 21.86 -33.86
N LEU A 20 1.56 22.87 -33.91
CA LEU A 20 1.18 23.55 -35.15
C LEU A 20 2.34 24.46 -35.54
N LEU A 21 3.23 23.97 -36.40
CA LEU A 21 4.12 24.80 -37.22
C LEU A 21 3.41 25.04 -38.56
N SER A 22 2.71 26.17 -38.71
CA SER A 22 2.32 26.70 -40.00
C SER A 22 3.53 27.39 -40.62
N LEU A 23 4.28 26.69 -41.46
CA LEU A 23 5.23 27.32 -42.39
C LEU A 23 4.47 27.68 -43.69
N SER A 24 4.15 28.96 -43.84
CA SER A 24 3.80 29.55 -45.14
C SER A 24 5.10 29.80 -45.91
N LEU A 25 5.45 28.90 -46.82
CA LEU A 25 6.53 29.08 -47.77
C LEU A 25 5.92 29.56 -49.12
N ASN A 26 5.98 30.86 -49.37
CA ASN A 26 6.01 31.39 -50.73
C ASN A 26 7.48 31.42 -51.17
N ALA A 27 7.91 30.47 -51.98
CA ALA A 27 9.22 30.49 -52.61
C ALA A 27 9.11 30.48 -54.12
N PRO A 28 9.92 31.27 -54.82
CA PRO A 28 10.05 31.18 -56.28
C PRO A 28 10.71 29.84 -56.67
N THR A 29 10.26 29.28 -57.77
CA THR A 29 10.76 28.04 -58.36
C THR A 29 12.22 28.21 -58.77
N LEU A 30 13.15 27.92 -57.86
CA LEU A 30 14.56 27.68 -58.15
C LEU A 30 14.80 26.17 -58.23
N ALA A 31 15.63 25.75 -59.17
CA ALA A 31 16.01 24.36 -59.39
C ALA A 31 16.22 23.61 -58.05
N GLN A 32 15.45 22.58 -57.80
CA GLN A 32 15.63 21.71 -56.61
C GLN A 32 16.97 20.98 -56.73
N THR A 33 18.00 21.52 -56.14
CA THR A 33 19.21 20.75 -55.83
C THR A 33 18.82 19.64 -54.87
N ALA A 34 19.22 18.40 -55.16
CA ALA A 34 18.97 17.27 -54.28
C ALA A 34 19.45 17.59 -52.85
N PRO A 35 18.64 17.29 -51.83
CA PRO A 35 19.02 17.61 -50.43
C PRO A 35 20.35 16.94 -50.10
N PRO A 36 21.28 17.65 -49.40
CA PRO A 36 22.58 17.11 -49.06
C PRO A 36 22.45 15.89 -48.13
N PRO A 37 23.34 14.90 -48.25
CA PRO A 37 23.37 13.78 -47.35
C PRO A 37 23.79 14.25 -45.93
N LEU A 38 23.15 13.71 -44.88
CA LEU A 38 23.54 13.99 -43.49
C LEU A 38 24.92 13.43 -43.18
N ARG A 39 25.91 14.30 -43.09
CA ARG A 39 27.33 13.94 -42.82
C ARG A 39 27.63 14.03 -41.36
N ARG A 40 26.95 14.90 -40.62
CA ARG A 40 27.20 15.19 -39.22
C ARG A 40 25.88 15.46 -38.49
N LEU A 41 25.71 14.76 -37.39
CA LEU A 41 24.60 14.98 -36.45
C LEU A 41 25.16 15.38 -35.07
N ILE A 42 24.81 16.56 -34.61
CA ILE A 42 25.21 17.07 -33.30
C ILE A 42 23.95 17.10 -32.41
N VAL A 43 24.00 16.40 -31.29
CA VAL A 43 22.98 16.49 -30.25
C VAL A 43 23.58 17.24 -29.07
N ALA A 44 23.07 18.42 -28.78
CA ALA A 44 23.65 19.33 -27.80
C ALA A 44 22.65 19.77 -26.75
N ASP A 45 23.10 19.96 -25.51
CA ASP A 45 22.32 20.67 -24.49
C ASP A 45 22.13 22.14 -24.90
N ALA A 46 20.95 22.71 -24.64
CA ALA A 46 20.62 24.09 -25.00
C ALA A 46 21.55 25.13 -24.34
N SER A 47 22.17 24.79 -23.21
CA SER A 47 23.13 25.67 -22.52
C SER A 47 24.52 25.72 -23.17
N HIS A 48 24.81 24.79 -24.11
CA HIS A 48 26.10 24.76 -24.80
C HIS A 48 26.12 25.71 -25.99
N ALA A 49 27.03 26.68 -25.94
CA ALA A 49 27.23 27.63 -27.04
C ALA A 49 27.59 26.89 -28.35
N MET A 50 27.17 27.47 -29.49
CA MET A 50 27.57 26.95 -30.81
C MET A 50 29.09 27.03 -30.96
N PRO A 51 29.81 25.92 -31.12
CA PRO A 51 31.20 25.99 -31.52
C PRO A 51 31.28 26.49 -32.95
N ALA A 52 32.10 27.49 -33.19
CA ALA A 52 32.20 28.18 -34.48
C ALA A 52 32.73 27.32 -35.62
N ASN A 53 33.54 26.30 -35.35
CA ASN A 53 34.06 25.35 -36.35
C ASN A 53 34.53 24.06 -35.66
N HIS A 54 33.89 22.94 -35.97
CA HIS A 54 34.42 21.62 -35.55
C HIS A 54 34.56 20.73 -36.79
N GLU A 55 35.74 20.28 -37.03
CA GLU A 55 36.04 19.26 -38.03
C GLU A 55 35.66 17.89 -37.47
N GLY A 56 34.91 17.10 -38.21
CA GLY A 56 34.54 15.73 -37.85
C GLY A 56 33.23 15.28 -38.50
N LEU A 57 33.18 14.03 -38.92
CA LEU A 57 32.00 13.37 -39.47
C LEU A 57 31.33 12.53 -38.38
N GLY A 58 30.04 12.24 -38.55
CA GLY A 58 29.31 11.31 -37.69
C GLY A 58 28.49 11.95 -36.58
N LEU A 59 28.12 11.17 -35.56
CA LEU A 59 27.30 11.56 -34.42
C LEU A 59 28.16 12.11 -33.28
N GLN A 60 27.81 13.28 -32.78
CA GLN A 60 28.49 13.95 -31.66
C GLN A 60 27.50 14.36 -30.57
N TRP A 61 27.90 14.15 -29.30
CA TRP A 61 27.16 14.57 -28.13
C TRP A 61 27.86 15.74 -27.43
N GLN A 62 27.11 16.76 -27.02
CA GLN A 62 27.65 17.94 -26.32
C GLN A 62 26.82 18.21 -25.06
N GLY A 63 27.42 18.00 -23.88
CA GLY A 63 26.78 18.27 -22.60
C GLY A 63 25.67 17.30 -22.18
N LEU A 64 25.54 16.14 -22.85
CA LEU A 64 24.49 15.15 -22.65
C LEU A 64 25.06 13.73 -22.52
N PRO A 65 26.01 13.46 -21.62
CA PRO A 65 26.64 12.13 -21.51
C PRO A 65 25.64 11.03 -21.15
N GLU A 66 24.57 11.37 -20.43
CA GLU A 66 23.51 10.43 -20.01
C GLU A 66 22.65 9.93 -21.18
N LEU A 67 22.61 10.66 -22.29
CA LEU A 67 21.88 10.27 -23.50
C LEU A 67 22.73 9.47 -24.48
N ASP A 68 24.06 9.45 -24.31
CA ASP A 68 24.98 8.68 -25.15
C ASP A 68 24.92 7.19 -24.82
N ARG A 69 23.81 6.55 -25.19
CA ARG A 69 23.54 5.12 -24.97
C ARG A 69 23.64 4.36 -26.28
N PRO A 70 24.07 3.08 -26.26
CA PRO A 70 24.24 2.27 -27.47
C PRO A 70 22.99 2.23 -28.36
N ALA A 71 21.80 2.08 -27.76
CA ALA A 71 20.54 2.03 -28.50
C ALA A 71 20.23 3.35 -29.22
N LEU A 72 20.36 4.49 -28.52
CA LEU A 72 20.10 5.80 -29.12
C LEU A 72 21.19 6.19 -30.12
N ARG A 73 22.45 5.86 -29.84
CA ARG A 73 23.57 6.04 -30.78
C ARG A 73 23.33 5.26 -32.06
N SER A 74 22.94 3.99 -31.97
CA SER A 74 22.60 3.15 -33.13
C SER A 74 21.47 3.77 -33.96
N LEU A 75 20.37 4.16 -33.29
CA LEU A 75 19.21 4.75 -33.94
C LEU A 75 19.57 6.05 -34.69
N LEU A 76 20.28 6.98 -34.07
CA LEU A 76 20.67 8.23 -34.70
C LEU A 76 21.72 8.04 -35.80
N SER A 77 22.60 7.06 -35.66
CA SER A 77 23.63 6.75 -36.67
C SER A 77 23.06 6.20 -37.98
N THR A 78 21.87 5.58 -37.96
CA THR A 78 21.21 5.09 -39.18
C THR A 78 20.79 6.22 -40.16
N ALA A 79 20.66 7.45 -39.64
CA ALA A 79 20.33 8.61 -40.48
C ALA A 79 21.57 9.22 -41.15
N LEU A 80 22.79 8.86 -40.72
CA LEU A 80 23.99 9.34 -41.39
C LEU A 80 24.08 8.79 -42.79
N GLY A 81 24.39 9.67 -43.75
CA GLY A 81 24.43 9.35 -45.20
C GLY A 81 23.08 9.46 -45.89
N GLN A 82 21.96 9.59 -45.17
CA GLN A 82 20.64 9.79 -45.78
C GLN A 82 20.44 11.25 -46.22
N PRO A 83 19.57 11.51 -47.22
CA PRO A 83 19.23 12.88 -47.64
C PRO A 83 18.59 13.66 -46.48
N LEU A 84 19.05 14.88 -46.27
CA LEU A 84 18.59 15.77 -45.20
C LEU A 84 17.30 16.47 -45.62
N THR A 85 16.19 15.72 -45.57
CA THR A 85 14.85 16.22 -45.90
C THR A 85 14.10 16.64 -44.64
N PRO A 86 13.07 17.48 -44.72
CA PRO A 86 12.21 17.78 -43.58
C PRO A 86 11.65 16.51 -42.91
N ALA A 87 11.33 15.47 -43.68
CA ALA A 87 10.86 14.18 -43.14
C ALA A 87 11.94 13.46 -42.32
N THR A 88 13.21 13.45 -42.81
CA THR A 88 14.33 12.84 -42.08
C THR A 88 14.57 13.57 -40.74
N VAL A 89 14.55 14.91 -40.77
CA VAL A 89 14.73 15.75 -39.56
C VAL A 89 13.59 15.49 -38.57
N GLN A 90 12.34 15.47 -39.05
CA GLN A 90 11.18 15.20 -38.18
C GLN A 90 11.25 13.80 -37.56
N ALA A 91 11.67 12.79 -38.30
CA ALA A 91 11.80 11.42 -37.82
C ALA A 91 12.86 11.35 -36.68
N LEU A 92 14.04 12.01 -36.86
CA LEU A 92 15.08 12.07 -35.85
C LEU A 92 14.61 12.75 -34.56
N VAL A 93 13.95 13.91 -34.69
CA VAL A 93 13.42 14.65 -33.54
C VAL A 93 12.35 13.84 -32.81
N THR A 94 11.46 13.19 -33.57
CA THR A 94 10.41 12.34 -32.98
C THR A 94 11.02 11.14 -32.25
N ALA A 95 12.00 10.46 -32.84
CA ALA A 95 12.67 9.34 -32.22
C ALA A 95 13.41 9.76 -30.93
N LEU A 96 14.13 10.89 -30.95
CA LEU A 96 14.82 11.42 -29.77
C LEU A 96 13.84 11.82 -28.67
N ASN A 97 12.74 12.50 -29.01
CA ASN A 97 11.70 12.85 -28.04
C ASN A 97 11.01 11.61 -27.45
N SER A 98 10.81 10.54 -28.23
CA SER A 98 10.25 9.29 -27.73
C SER A 98 11.19 8.63 -26.72
N GLU A 99 12.50 8.64 -26.98
CA GLU A 99 13.50 8.14 -26.04
C GLU A 99 13.59 9.00 -24.77
N LEU A 100 13.60 10.32 -24.92
CA LEU A 100 13.57 11.24 -23.76
C LEU A 100 12.34 10.96 -22.87
N ALA A 101 11.16 10.80 -23.48
CA ALA A 101 9.92 10.51 -22.75
C ALA A 101 9.94 9.18 -21.98
N ALA A 102 10.70 8.18 -22.46
CA ALA A 102 10.84 6.88 -21.82
C ALA A 102 11.90 6.84 -20.72
N THR A 103 12.66 7.92 -20.51
CA THR A 103 13.79 7.97 -19.58
C THR A 103 13.53 8.90 -18.40
N ARG A 104 14.55 9.13 -17.55
CA ARG A 104 14.52 10.15 -16.49
C ARG A 104 14.46 11.58 -17.05
N GLU A 105 14.77 11.76 -18.34
CA GLU A 105 14.77 13.05 -19.05
C GLU A 105 13.42 13.37 -19.72
N ARG A 106 12.33 12.75 -19.26
CA ARG A 106 10.98 12.89 -19.87
C ARG A 106 10.42 14.31 -19.90
N PHE A 107 11.02 15.24 -19.17
CA PHE A 107 10.67 16.66 -19.19
C PHE A 107 11.56 17.48 -20.14
N SER A 108 12.53 16.83 -20.79
CA SER A 108 13.40 17.44 -21.78
C SER A 108 12.79 17.30 -23.19
N VAL A 109 13.03 18.27 -24.03
CA VAL A 109 12.50 18.34 -25.39
C VAL A 109 13.63 18.58 -26.39
N ALA A 110 13.72 17.72 -27.39
CA ALA A 110 14.59 17.89 -28.54
C ALA A 110 13.92 18.74 -29.61
N SER A 111 14.61 19.72 -30.11
CA SER A 111 14.17 20.62 -31.19
C SER A 111 15.30 20.95 -32.13
N VAL A 112 14.98 21.41 -33.33
CA VAL A 112 15.96 21.86 -34.32
C VAL A 112 15.86 23.38 -34.39
N PRO A 113 16.90 24.12 -33.99
CA PRO A 113 16.95 25.57 -34.17
C PRO A 113 17.13 25.94 -35.64
N ASP A 114 16.82 27.20 -35.99
CA ASP A 114 17.11 27.73 -37.32
C ASP A 114 18.62 27.62 -37.57
N GLN A 115 18.98 26.92 -38.67
CA GLN A 115 20.34 26.62 -39.02
C GLN A 115 20.52 26.38 -40.52
N ASP A 116 21.72 26.65 -41.04
CA ASP A 116 22.10 26.26 -42.39
C ASP A 116 22.50 24.76 -42.44
N VAL A 117 21.75 24.00 -43.21
CA VAL A 117 21.97 22.55 -43.40
C VAL A 117 22.61 22.21 -44.76
N SER A 118 23.00 23.20 -45.54
CA SER A 118 23.54 23.04 -46.90
C SER A 118 24.79 22.17 -46.95
N GLN A 119 25.58 22.14 -45.88
CA GLN A 119 26.80 21.35 -45.73
C GLN A 119 26.57 19.91 -45.20
N GLY A 120 25.30 19.49 -45.07
CA GLY A 120 24.97 18.17 -44.54
C GLY A 120 25.18 18.04 -43.04
N GLN A 121 25.14 19.15 -42.31
CA GLN A 121 25.23 19.17 -40.84
C GLN A 121 23.86 19.47 -40.24
N LEU A 122 23.47 18.68 -39.24
CA LEU A 122 22.24 18.89 -38.49
C LEU A 122 22.58 18.97 -36.98
N ARG A 123 22.14 20.02 -36.34
CA ARG A 123 22.19 20.18 -34.88
C ARG A 123 20.77 20.02 -34.33
N ILE A 124 20.64 19.12 -33.37
CA ILE A 124 19.44 18.97 -32.53
C ILE A 124 19.80 19.48 -31.14
N VAL A 125 18.97 20.37 -30.63
CA VAL A 125 19.14 20.96 -29.29
C VAL A 125 18.17 20.31 -28.33
N VAL A 126 18.67 19.78 -27.23
CA VAL A 126 17.88 19.27 -26.12
C VAL A 126 17.74 20.35 -25.06
N THR A 127 16.53 20.83 -24.90
CA THR A 127 16.21 21.79 -23.82
C THR A 127 15.71 20.99 -22.61
N ARG A 128 16.44 21.09 -21.50
CA ARG A 128 16.06 20.39 -20.26
C ARG A 128 14.89 21.09 -19.59
N GLY A 129 13.90 20.28 -19.13
CA GLY A 129 12.75 20.79 -18.41
C GLY A 129 13.13 21.28 -17.02
N ARG A 130 12.64 22.46 -16.61
CA ARG A 130 12.81 23.05 -15.27
C ARG A 130 11.44 23.34 -14.67
N LEU A 131 11.24 23.02 -13.39
CA LEU A 131 9.98 23.28 -12.69
C LEU A 131 9.88 24.78 -12.36
N ALA A 132 9.30 25.55 -13.27
CA ALA A 132 9.19 26.99 -13.20
C ALA A 132 7.97 27.47 -12.40
N ALA A 133 6.89 26.68 -12.40
CA ALA A 133 5.67 27.02 -11.68
C ALA A 133 5.07 25.79 -11.02
N LEU A 134 4.57 25.97 -9.79
CA LEU A 134 3.82 24.98 -9.05
C LEU A 134 2.55 25.62 -8.53
N ARG A 135 1.40 25.06 -8.91
CA ARG A 135 0.10 25.39 -8.37
C ARG A 135 -0.44 24.20 -7.59
N ILE A 136 -0.91 24.44 -6.37
CA ILE A 136 -1.51 23.41 -5.52
C ILE A 136 -2.94 23.84 -5.23
N SER A 137 -3.88 22.94 -5.47
CA SER A 137 -5.31 23.16 -5.20
C SER A 137 -5.88 22.01 -4.39
N GLY A 138 -6.91 22.29 -3.58
CA GLY A 138 -7.61 21.29 -2.77
C GLY A 138 -6.88 20.82 -1.51
N ALA A 139 -5.63 21.26 -1.30
CA ALA A 139 -4.88 20.99 -0.08
C ALA A 139 -5.31 21.90 1.07
N ALA A 140 -5.36 21.35 2.28
CA ALA A 140 -5.62 22.13 3.49
C ALA A 140 -4.42 22.98 3.91
N ASP A 141 -3.20 22.53 3.58
CA ASP A 141 -1.93 23.23 3.81
C ASP A 141 -1.06 23.11 2.55
N ALA A 142 -1.32 24.03 1.61
CA ALA A 142 -0.59 24.07 0.34
C ALA A 142 0.89 24.40 0.52
N ASP A 143 1.23 25.20 1.54
CA ASP A 143 2.62 25.59 1.81
C ASP A 143 3.45 24.41 2.33
N ALA A 144 2.88 23.56 3.21
CA ALA A 144 3.55 22.34 3.66
C ALA A 144 3.82 21.37 2.52
N ILE A 145 2.88 21.23 1.58
CA ILE A 145 3.07 20.42 0.37
C ILE A 145 4.07 21.07 -0.56
N SER A 146 4.00 22.37 -0.73
CA SER A 146 4.93 23.14 -1.59
C SER A 146 6.39 22.96 -1.18
N ARG A 147 6.68 22.99 0.13
CA ARG A 147 8.04 22.75 0.66
C ARG A 147 8.60 21.38 0.31
N GLN A 148 7.76 20.38 0.03
CA GLN A 148 8.22 19.04 -0.40
C GLN A 148 8.87 19.07 -1.79
N PHE A 149 8.60 20.11 -2.58
CA PHE A 149 9.16 20.30 -3.92
C PHE A 149 10.42 21.14 -3.95
N ASP A 150 10.91 21.67 -2.82
CA ASP A 150 12.07 22.56 -2.79
C ASP A 150 13.32 21.95 -3.42
N ALA A 151 13.50 20.62 -3.26
CA ALA A 151 14.62 19.89 -3.86
C ALA A 151 14.51 19.69 -5.40
N VAL A 152 13.32 19.89 -5.98
CA VAL A 152 13.06 19.69 -7.42
C VAL A 152 12.69 20.99 -8.14
N ARG A 153 12.65 22.10 -7.42
CA ARG A 153 12.43 23.44 -7.95
C ARG A 153 13.75 24.16 -8.25
N GLY A 154 13.70 25.12 -9.14
CA GLY A 154 14.80 26.04 -9.44
C GLY A 154 15.30 25.92 -10.88
N ASP A 155 16.54 26.41 -11.11
CA ASP A 155 17.14 26.45 -12.43
C ASP A 155 17.73 25.13 -12.90
N ALA A 156 17.83 24.13 -12.01
CA ALA A 156 18.28 22.79 -12.36
C ALA A 156 17.21 22.04 -13.19
N ALA A 157 17.68 21.11 -14.01
CA ALA A 157 16.79 20.18 -14.72
C ALA A 157 15.95 19.35 -13.74
N ILE A 158 14.70 19.06 -14.08
CA ILE A 158 13.82 18.24 -13.27
C ILE A 158 14.39 16.81 -13.20
N ASP A 159 14.77 16.37 -12.00
CA ASP A 159 14.96 14.94 -11.74
C ASP A 159 13.57 14.28 -11.63
N ALA A 160 13.18 13.57 -12.68
CA ALA A 160 11.88 12.90 -12.75
C ALA A 160 11.70 11.86 -11.64
N ALA A 161 12.78 11.19 -11.19
CA ALA A 161 12.69 10.21 -10.11
C ALA A 161 12.47 10.87 -8.75
N ALA A 162 13.15 11.99 -8.49
CA ALA A 162 12.95 12.79 -7.28
C ALA A 162 11.54 13.39 -7.23
N LEU A 163 11.03 13.87 -8.38
CA LEU A 163 9.67 14.38 -8.52
C LEU A 163 8.62 13.30 -8.26
N ASP A 164 8.75 12.12 -8.88
CA ASP A 164 7.85 10.99 -8.66
C ASP A 164 7.85 10.54 -7.20
N THR A 165 9.03 10.48 -6.60
CA THR A 165 9.17 10.13 -5.17
C THR A 165 8.47 11.16 -4.28
N THR A 166 8.56 12.46 -4.63
CA THR A 166 7.88 13.53 -3.89
C THR A 166 6.36 13.41 -4.00
N LEU A 167 5.83 13.17 -5.21
CA LEU A 167 4.40 12.96 -5.43
C LEU A 167 3.88 11.73 -4.67
N ALA A 168 4.61 10.61 -4.74
CA ALA A 168 4.26 9.39 -4.01
C ALA A 168 4.29 9.59 -2.49
N TRP A 169 5.22 10.39 -1.98
CA TRP A 169 5.29 10.72 -0.56
C TRP A 169 4.11 11.58 -0.10
N ILE A 170 3.69 12.56 -0.88
CA ILE A 170 2.53 13.41 -0.56
C ILE A 170 1.30 12.56 -0.27
N ASP A 171 1.02 11.56 -1.11
CA ASP A 171 -0.12 10.66 -0.93
C ASP A 171 0.06 9.71 0.27
N ARG A 172 1.30 9.25 0.53
CA ARG A 172 1.61 8.34 1.63
C ARG A 172 1.63 9.02 2.99
N ALA A 173 2.04 10.30 3.06
CA ALA A 173 2.24 11.03 4.32
C ALA A 173 0.96 11.17 5.16
N LEU A 174 -0.21 11.17 4.52
CA LEU A 174 -1.51 11.20 5.19
C LEU A 174 -2.42 10.11 4.61
N PRO A 175 -2.90 9.14 5.41
CA PRO A 175 -3.84 8.12 4.95
C PRO A 175 -5.11 8.73 4.33
N GLY A 176 -5.45 8.28 3.12
CA GLY A 176 -6.62 8.76 2.39
C GLY A 176 -6.42 10.02 1.55
N ARG A 177 -5.25 10.66 1.60
CA ARG A 177 -4.86 11.71 0.66
C ARG A 177 -4.60 11.08 -0.71
N ASN A 178 -5.03 11.76 -1.77
CA ASN A 178 -4.74 11.42 -3.16
C ASN A 178 -4.42 12.69 -3.92
N SER A 179 -3.40 12.66 -4.76
CA SER A 179 -3.01 13.77 -5.60
C SER A 179 -3.05 13.39 -7.08
N GLU A 180 -3.41 14.37 -7.93
CA GLU A 180 -3.34 14.29 -9.38
C GLU A 180 -2.40 15.39 -9.87
N ALA A 181 -1.30 15.00 -10.51
CA ALA A 181 -0.31 15.90 -11.07
C ALA A 181 -0.54 16.09 -12.56
N ARG A 182 -0.66 17.34 -13.01
CA ARG A 182 -0.77 17.72 -14.42
C ARG A 182 0.38 18.63 -14.79
N PHE A 183 1.10 18.27 -15.84
CA PHE A 183 2.23 19.03 -16.34
C PHE A 183 1.83 19.75 -17.62
N SER A 184 2.26 21.01 -17.74
CA SER A 184 2.07 21.83 -18.93
C SER A 184 3.33 22.62 -19.26
N PRO A 185 3.55 23.01 -20.55
CA PRO A 185 4.63 23.92 -20.91
C PRO A 185 4.45 25.26 -20.21
N GLY A 186 5.56 25.84 -19.73
CA GLY A 186 5.59 27.21 -19.23
C GLY A 186 5.83 28.25 -20.33
N ALA A 187 5.93 29.51 -19.95
CA ALA A 187 6.09 30.64 -20.90
C ALA A 187 7.46 30.69 -21.59
N GLN A 188 8.48 30.08 -21.00
CA GLN A 188 9.84 30.06 -21.54
C GLN A 188 10.22 28.67 -22.04
N PRO A 189 11.11 28.53 -23.04
CA PRO A 189 11.64 27.22 -23.45
C PRO A 189 12.22 26.45 -22.26
N GLY A 190 11.82 25.16 -22.12
CA GLY A 190 12.22 24.33 -21.01
C GLY A 190 11.51 24.60 -19.68
N ALA A 191 10.68 25.63 -19.58
CA ALA A 191 9.85 25.83 -18.40
C ALA A 191 8.70 24.83 -18.37
N VAL A 192 8.50 24.17 -17.22
CA VAL A 192 7.40 23.24 -16.93
C VAL A 192 6.59 23.81 -15.77
N ALA A 193 5.28 23.83 -15.95
CA ALA A 193 4.33 24.14 -14.87
C ALA A 193 3.68 22.84 -14.39
N LEU A 194 3.61 22.67 -13.07
CA LEU A 194 2.92 21.58 -12.39
C LEU A 194 1.68 22.13 -11.69
N ASP A 195 0.51 21.63 -12.11
CA ASP A 195 -0.75 21.79 -11.41
C ASP A 195 -1.03 20.53 -10.59
N LEU A 196 -0.95 20.61 -9.27
CA LEU A 196 -1.20 19.53 -8.34
C LEU A 196 -2.57 19.72 -7.69
N GLN A 197 -3.50 18.85 -8.05
CA GLN A 197 -4.81 18.78 -7.40
C GLN A 197 -4.75 17.74 -6.28
N VAL A 198 -4.94 18.19 -5.04
CA VAL A 198 -4.90 17.33 -3.84
C VAL A 198 -6.33 17.11 -3.35
N LYS A 199 -6.70 15.85 -3.17
CA LYS A 199 -7.92 15.45 -2.50
C LYS A 199 -7.57 14.98 -1.09
N GLU A 200 -7.91 15.81 -0.11
CA GLU A 200 -7.72 15.50 1.30
C GLU A 200 -8.84 14.59 1.83
N PRO A 201 -8.54 13.69 2.78
CA PRO A 201 -9.58 13.01 3.54
C PRO A 201 -10.38 14.02 4.40
N ASP A 202 -11.63 13.69 4.70
CA ASP A 202 -12.44 14.48 5.62
C ASP A 202 -11.69 14.69 6.94
N ARG A 203 -11.74 15.91 7.51
CA ARG A 203 -11.01 16.21 8.75
C ARG A 203 -11.50 15.34 9.91
N LEU A 204 -12.79 15.09 9.95
CA LEU A 204 -13.45 14.28 10.96
C LEU A 204 -14.24 13.17 10.26
N THR A 205 -14.13 11.95 10.74
CA THR A 205 -14.94 10.82 10.28
C THR A 205 -15.46 10.07 11.49
N LEU A 206 -16.78 9.92 11.58
CA LEU A 206 -17.42 9.04 12.54
C LEU A 206 -17.68 7.68 11.89
N SER A 207 -17.61 6.62 12.67
CA SER A 207 -17.96 5.28 12.22
C SER A 207 -18.77 4.55 13.28
N ALA A 208 -19.68 3.69 12.85
CA ALA A 208 -20.43 2.78 13.70
C ALA A 208 -20.46 1.40 13.05
N GLY A 209 -20.50 0.35 13.85
CA GLY A 209 -20.56 -1.01 13.35
C GLY A 209 -21.31 -1.94 14.30
N ALA A 210 -21.89 -2.99 13.71
CA ALA A 210 -22.45 -4.11 14.43
C ALA A 210 -22.12 -5.39 13.69
N ASP A 211 -21.72 -6.43 14.41
CA ASP A 211 -21.38 -7.72 13.84
C ASP A 211 -21.64 -8.88 14.80
N ASN A 212 -21.44 -10.11 14.33
CA ASN A 212 -21.57 -11.33 15.13
C ASN A 212 -20.24 -12.05 15.32
N THR A 213 -19.13 -11.31 15.39
CA THR A 213 -17.77 -11.84 15.60
C THR A 213 -17.42 -12.06 17.07
N GLY A 214 -18.36 -11.98 17.97
CA GLY A 214 -18.16 -12.34 19.36
C GLY A 214 -18.14 -13.84 19.61
N SER A 215 -17.84 -14.24 20.85
CA SER A 215 -17.81 -15.62 21.30
C SER A 215 -18.99 -15.93 22.25
N PRO A 216 -19.32 -17.21 22.50
CA PRO A 216 -20.29 -17.56 23.54
C PRO A 216 -19.95 -17.00 24.93
N VAL A 217 -18.65 -16.91 25.24
CA VAL A 217 -18.16 -16.41 26.53
C VAL A 217 -18.30 -14.90 26.68
N THR A 218 -18.00 -14.14 25.60
CA THR A 218 -17.97 -12.66 25.65
C THR A 218 -19.20 -12.00 25.05
N GLY A 219 -20.20 -12.79 24.66
CA GLY A 219 -21.36 -12.34 23.87
C GLY A 219 -21.08 -12.47 22.36
N THR A 220 -22.06 -13.02 21.62
CA THR A 220 -21.91 -13.31 20.18
C THR A 220 -22.05 -12.08 19.29
N ARG A 221 -22.75 -11.05 19.77
CA ARG A 221 -22.95 -9.79 19.05
C ARG A 221 -21.97 -8.74 19.54
N ARG A 222 -21.46 -7.94 18.63
CA ARG A 222 -20.59 -6.80 18.91
C ARG A 222 -21.13 -5.53 18.29
N VAL A 223 -20.92 -4.43 18.99
CA VAL A 223 -21.15 -3.09 18.49
C VAL A 223 -19.86 -2.28 18.62
N SER A 224 -19.70 -1.30 17.75
CA SER A 224 -18.52 -0.43 17.79
C SER A 224 -18.88 0.98 17.34
N ALA A 225 -18.14 1.95 17.89
CA ALA A 225 -18.14 3.33 17.44
C ALA A 225 -16.70 3.80 17.29
N GLY A 226 -16.43 4.64 16.31
CA GLY A 226 -15.10 5.16 16.04
C GLY A 226 -15.11 6.61 15.61
N LEU A 227 -14.02 7.27 15.90
CA LEU A 227 -13.71 8.64 15.53
C LEU A 227 -12.34 8.65 14.88
N THR A 228 -12.21 9.26 13.70
CA THR A 228 -10.93 9.53 13.05
C THR A 228 -10.82 11.03 12.82
N ILE A 229 -9.69 11.60 13.21
CA ILE A 229 -9.37 13.02 13.02
C ILE A 229 -8.10 13.07 12.17
N ASN A 230 -8.22 13.65 10.98
CA ASN A 230 -7.10 13.93 10.11
C ASN A 230 -6.60 15.34 10.38
N ARG A 231 -5.29 15.56 10.33
CA ARG A 231 -4.64 16.85 10.56
C ARG A 231 -4.99 17.41 11.96
N LEU A 232 -4.73 16.58 12.97
CA LEU A 232 -5.00 16.93 14.37
C LEU A 232 -3.97 17.95 14.90
N LEU A 233 -2.67 17.64 14.74
CA LEU A 233 -1.54 18.46 15.21
C LEU A 233 -0.75 19.09 14.07
N GLY A 234 -0.87 18.56 12.85
CA GLY A 234 -0.14 19.02 11.67
C GLY A 234 -0.86 18.67 10.37
N SER A 235 -0.17 18.85 9.23
CA SER A 235 -0.75 18.60 7.91
C SER A 235 -0.70 17.12 7.48
N ASN A 236 0.11 16.29 8.16
CA ASN A 236 0.40 14.91 7.76
C ASN A 236 0.16 13.91 8.89
N ASP A 237 -0.81 14.18 9.78
CA ASP A 237 -1.12 13.29 10.89
C ASP A 237 -2.59 12.84 10.91
N GLN A 238 -2.81 11.71 11.53
CA GLN A 238 -4.12 11.14 11.74
C GLN A 238 -4.19 10.53 13.15
N ALA A 239 -5.26 10.86 13.87
CA ALA A 239 -5.61 10.22 15.15
C ALA A 239 -6.90 9.43 14.99
N GLY A 240 -6.97 8.28 15.67
CA GLY A 240 -8.15 7.42 15.70
C GLY A 240 -8.49 6.99 17.12
N LEU A 241 -9.77 6.92 17.44
CA LEU A 241 -10.28 6.29 18.64
C LEU A 241 -11.44 5.37 18.25
N ARG A 242 -11.42 4.12 18.72
CA ARG A 242 -12.50 3.15 18.54
C ARG A 242 -12.85 2.52 19.87
N ILE A 243 -14.14 2.41 20.14
CA ILE A 243 -14.68 1.63 21.25
C ILE A 243 -15.51 0.48 20.69
N SER A 244 -15.47 -0.68 21.32
CA SER A 244 -16.29 -1.83 20.93
C SER A 244 -16.58 -2.73 22.13
N GLY A 245 -17.66 -3.52 22.03
CA GLY A 245 -18.04 -4.44 23.08
C GLY A 245 -19.29 -5.25 22.69
N ASP A 246 -19.80 -6.05 23.62
CA ASP A 246 -21.16 -6.58 23.48
C ASP A 246 -22.17 -5.42 23.59
N PRO A 247 -23.42 -5.56 23.12
CA PRO A 247 -24.39 -4.45 23.10
C PRO A 247 -24.68 -3.82 24.44
N SER A 248 -24.50 -4.54 25.56
CA SER A 248 -24.67 -4.03 26.91
C SER A 248 -23.39 -3.46 27.53
N PHE A 249 -22.21 -3.69 26.91
CA PHE A 249 -20.89 -3.42 27.46
C PHE A 249 -20.64 -4.09 28.82
N GLY A 250 -21.46 -5.07 29.17
CA GLY A 250 -21.40 -5.78 30.46
C GLY A 250 -20.46 -6.98 30.43
N HIS A 251 -20.39 -7.70 29.29
CA HIS A 251 -19.56 -8.90 29.17
C HIS A 251 -18.24 -8.67 28.44
N SER A 252 -18.18 -7.68 27.57
CA SER A 252 -16.93 -7.30 26.90
C SER A 252 -16.94 -5.83 26.54
N ARG A 253 -15.84 -5.17 26.78
CA ARG A 253 -15.57 -3.80 26.34
C ARG A 253 -14.14 -3.64 25.97
N SER A 254 -13.86 -2.87 24.93
CA SER A 254 -12.51 -2.57 24.48
C SER A 254 -12.45 -1.19 23.85
N TRP A 255 -11.28 -0.60 23.89
CA TRP A 255 -10.96 0.64 23.22
C TRP A 255 -9.62 0.49 22.49
N GLN A 256 -9.46 1.25 21.44
CA GLN A 256 -8.22 1.37 20.69
C GLN A 256 -8.01 2.83 20.29
N ALA A 257 -6.84 3.35 20.60
CA ALA A 257 -6.38 4.67 20.16
C ALA A 257 -5.18 4.49 19.24
N SER A 258 -5.10 5.30 18.21
CA SER A 258 -4.02 5.31 17.24
C SER A 258 -3.61 6.74 16.91
N TYR A 259 -2.33 6.94 16.66
CA TYR A 259 -1.80 8.17 16.11
C TYR A 259 -0.73 7.84 15.10
N GLN A 260 -0.82 8.44 13.92
CA GLN A 260 0.16 8.27 12.85
C GLN A 260 0.56 9.64 12.32
N VAL A 261 1.85 9.82 12.02
CA VAL A 261 2.37 11.05 11.43
C VAL A 261 3.41 10.76 10.36
N GLY A 262 3.26 11.39 9.21
CA GLY A 262 4.28 11.48 8.16
C GLY A 262 5.33 12.53 8.53
N LEU A 263 6.57 12.09 8.73
CA LEU A 263 7.69 12.91 9.18
C LEU A 263 8.34 13.68 8.01
N PRO A 264 8.99 14.83 8.26
CA PRO A 264 9.58 15.65 7.19
C PRO A 264 10.64 14.92 6.34
N TRP A 265 11.34 13.95 6.92
CA TRP A 265 12.36 13.13 6.24
C TRP A 265 11.78 11.89 5.56
N ARG A 266 10.46 11.89 5.28
CA ARG A 266 9.74 10.87 4.53
C ARG A 266 9.65 9.50 5.20
N HIS A 267 9.65 9.46 6.52
CA HIS A 267 9.32 8.26 7.30
C HIS A 267 7.96 8.43 7.98
N VAL A 268 7.39 7.32 8.47
CA VAL A 268 6.11 7.34 9.18
C VAL A 268 6.31 6.82 10.59
N LEU A 269 5.82 7.57 11.58
CA LEU A 269 5.75 7.16 12.97
C LEU A 269 4.30 6.81 13.31
N SER A 270 4.07 5.64 13.92
CA SER A 270 2.75 5.23 14.39
C SER A 270 2.81 4.77 15.83
N LEU A 271 1.85 5.27 16.62
CA LEU A 271 1.62 4.90 18.02
C LEU A 271 0.23 4.27 18.10
N ASN A 272 0.13 3.14 18.78
CA ASN A 272 -1.15 2.52 19.07
C ASN A 272 -1.21 2.15 20.55
N ALA A 273 -2.39 2.33 21.15
CA ALA A 273 -2.71 1.88 22.47
C ALA A 273 -4.10 1.23 22.46
N ASN A 274 -4.25 0.15 23.17
CA ASN A 274 -5.54 -0.52 23.30
C ASN A 274 -5.71 -1.07 24.72
N GLY A 275 -6.95 -1.27 25.09
CA GLY A 275 -7.30 -1.92 26.36
C GLY A 275 -8.68 -2.52 26.27
N GLY A 276 -8.91 -3.50 27.14
CA GLY A 276 -10.20 -4.16 27.21
C GLY A 276 -10.39 -4.95 28.48
N SER A 277 -11.66 -5.27 28.76
CA SER A 277 -12.03 -6.18 29.84
C SER A 277 -13.13 -7.12 29.38
N ILE A 278 -13.10 -8.32 29.93
CA ILE A 278 -14.13 -9.33 29.75
C ILE A 278 -14.68 -9.76 31.11
N HIS A 279 -15.98 -10.00 31.16
CA HIS A 279 -16.70 -10.69 32.22
C HIS A 279 -17.39 -11.86 31.52
N GLY A 280 -16.76 -13.03 31.54
CA GLY A 280 -17.14 -14.17 30.74
C GLY A 280 -18.42 -14.81 31.26
N ARG A 281 -19.28 -15.24 30.34
CA ARG A 281 -20.48 -16.03 30.66
C ARG A 281 -20.04 -17.47 30.96
N MET A 282 -20.00 -17.81 32.24
CA MET A 282 -19.68 -19.16 32.70
C MET A 282 -20.88 -19.75 33.46
N PRO A 283 -21.04 -21.09 33.48
CA PRO A 283 -22.00 -21.71 34.40
C PRO A 283 -21.66 -21.41 35.86
N GLU A 284 -22.66 -20.98 36.64
CA GLU A 284 -22.47 -20.81 38.08
C GLU A 284 -21.95 -22.11 38.74
N PRO A 285 -21.06 -22.02 39.74
CA PRO A 285 -20.57 -20.84 40.43
C PRO A 285 -19.23 -20.28 39.89
N LEU A 286 -18.91 -20.54 38.61
CA LEU A 286 -17.70 -20.04 37.94
C LEU A 286 -17.90 -18.61 37.43
N ASP A 287 -16.92 -17.75 37.64
CA ASP A 287 -16.83 -16.40 37.10
C ASP A 287 -15.46 -16.18 36.46
N LEU A 288 -15.44 -15.69 35.20
CA LEU A 288 -14.25 -15.41 34.43
C LEU A 288 -14.11 -13.90 34.23
N ARG A 289 -13.08 -13.32 34.84
CA ARG A 289 -12.74 -11.90 34.66
C ARG A 289 -11.38 -11.76 34.01
N GLY A 290 -11.30 -10.96 32.95
CA GLY A 290 -10.05 -10.69 32.28
C GLY A 290 -9.91 -9.24 31.91
N SER A 291 -8.69 -8.73 31.95
CA SER A 291 -8.33 -7.44 31.40
C SER A 291 -7.07 -7.56 30.55
N SER A 292 -6.97 -6.72 29.55
CA SER A 292 -5.78 -6.63 28.71
C SER A 292 -5.51 -5.19 28.28
N SER A 293 -4.24 -4.87 28.13
CA SER A 293 -3.80 -3.62 27.52
C SER A 293 -2.61 -3.86 26.60
N GLY A 294 -2.42 -2.98 25.65
CA GLY A 294 -1.30 -3.04 24.71
C GLY A 294 -0.88 -1.65 24.26
N GLN A 295 0.40 -1.45 24.09
CA GLN A 295 0.98 -0.28 23.47
C GLN A 295 1.95 -0.74 22.41
N SER A 296 1.97 -0.04 21.27
CA SER A 296 2.93 -0.32 20.20
C SER A 296 3.46 0.96 19.57
N LEU A 297 4.74 0.94 19.29
CA LEU A 297 5.45 1.95 18.52
C LEU A 297 5.90 1.31 17.21
N ARG A 298 5.69 1.98 16.08
CA ARG A 298 6.17 1.58 14.75
C ARG A 298 6.84 2.74 14.07
N TYR A 299 8.01 2.49 13.53
CA TYR A 299 8.78 3.43 12.72
C TYR A 299 9.01 2.83 11.35
N GLU A 300 8.34 3.40 10.34
CA GLU A 300 8.39 2.92 8.98
C GLU A 300 9.34 3.78 8.14
N ILE A 301 10.22 3.10 7.41
CA ILE A 301 11.22 3.64 6.50
C ILE A 301 10.82 3.17 5.09
N PRO A 302 10.17 4.00 4.27
CA PRO A 302 9.96 3.70 2.86
C PRO A 302 11.32 3.60 2.15
N LEU A 303 11.60 2.46 1.52
CA LEU A 303 12.85 2.23 0.78
C LEU A 303 12.67 2.64 -0.68
N ARG A 304 11.53 2.26 -1.28
CA ARG A 304 11.13 2.64 -2.63
C ARG A 304 9.67 3.07 -2.63
N LEU A 305 9.42 4.30 -3.03
CA LEU A 305 8.07 4.87 -3.16
C LEU A 305 7.54 4.78 -4.59
N THR A 306 8.40 4.53 -5.56
CA THR A 306 8.08 4.50 -7.00
C THR A 306 8.75 3.32 -7.70
N GLY A 307 8.31 3.02 -8.93
CA GLY A 307 8.82 1.93 -9.72
C GLY A 307 7.94 0.68 -9.68
N PRO A 308 8.40 -0.43 -10.28
CA PRO A 308 7.61 -1.66 -10.37
C PRO A 308 7.38 -2.33 -9.01
N TRP A 309 8.26 -2.09 -8.04
CA TRP A 309 8.11 -2.48 -6.65
C TRP A 309 8.16 -1.25 -5.76
N THR A 310 7.21 -1.14 -4.84
CA THR A 310 7.28 -0.21 -3.70
C THR A 310 7.47 -1.03 -2.44
N ASP A 311 8.36 -0.58 -1.55
CA ASP A 311 8.67 -1.33 -0.33
C ASP A 311 9.06 -0.44 0.84
N SER A 312 8.94 -1.01 2.02
CA SER A 312 9.31 -0.35 3.27
C SER A 312 9.85 -1.35 4.31
N LEU A 313 10.67 -0.83 5.20
CA LEU A 313 11.10 -1.49 6.43
C LEU A 313 10.38 -0.84 7.61
N THR A 314 9.76 -1.64 8.47
CA THR A 314 9.13 -1.15 9.70
C THR A 314 9.81 -1.79 10.90
N LEU A 315 10.30 -0.96 11.81
CA LEU A 315 10.82 -1.38 13.11
C LEU A 315 9.78 -1.06 14.18
N GLY A 316 9.65 -1.92 15.17
CA GLY A 316 8.62 -1.74 16.16
C GLY A 316 8.94 -2.35 17.52
N PHE A 317 8.20 -1.87 18.50
CA PHE A 317 8.20 -2.40 19.85
C PHE A 317 6.76 -2.53 20.35
N ASP A 318 6.45 -3.64 21.02
CA ASP A 318 5.16 -3.88 21.68
C ASP A 318 5.37 -4.16 23.15
N HIS A 319 4.52 -3.55 23.97
CA HIS A 319 4.23 -3.98 25.32
C HIS A 319 2.77 -4.42 25.41
N LYS A 320 2.52 -5.64 25.89
CA LYS A 320 1.18 -6.19 26.07
C LYS A 320 1.08 -6.74 27.49
N ARG A 321 -0.02 -6.47 28.18
CA ARG A 321 -0.32 -7.00 29.50
C ARG A 321 -1.67 -7.71 29.46
N SER A 322 -1.73 -8.88 30.07
CA SER A 322 -2.96 -9.66 30.26
C SER A 322 -3.08 -10.09 31.70
N ASP A 323 -4.26 -9.89 32.28
CA ASP A 323 -4.63 -10.32 33.61
C ASP A 323 -5.92 -11.12 33.50
N ASN A 324 -5.85 -12.43 33.82
CA ASN A 324 -6.99 -13.34 33.70
C ASN A 324 -7.21 -14.06 35.03
N ASN A 325 -8.44 -13.97 35.50
CA ASN A 325 -8.85 -14.53 36.79
C ASN A 325 -10.08 -15.44 36.56
N LEU A 326 -9.97 -16.69 37.01
CA LEU A 326 -11.10 -17.61 37.12
C LEU A 326 -11.43 -17.74 38.61
N LEU A 327 -12.67 -17.42 38.97
CA LEU A 327 -13.17 -17.49 40.33
C LEU A 327 -14.22 -18.60 40.44
N PHE A 328 -14.27 -19.21 41.65
CA PHE A 328 -15.31 -20.15 42.06
C PHE A 328 -15.96 -19.58 43.31
N SER A 329 -17.24 -19.18 43.26
CA SER A 329 -17.93 -18.49 44.35
C SER A 329 -17.09 -17.34 44.94
N ASP A 330 -16.61 -16.43 44.07
CA ASP A 330 -15.74 -15.27 44.38
C ASP A 330 -14.33 -15.61 44.91
N THR A 331 -13.96 -16.91 45.04
CA THR A 331 -12.61 -17.33 45.42
C THR A 331 -11.76 -17.56 44.17
N PRO A 332 -10.57 -16.94 44.04
CA PRO A 332 -9.70 -17.16 42.88
C PRO A 332 -9.23 -18.63 42.81
N VAL A 333 -9.54 -19.31 41.71
CA VAL A 333 -9.04 -20.64 41.37
C VAL A 333 -7.77 -20.54 40.53
N THR A 334 -7.74 -19.58 39.65
CA THR A 334 -6.58 -19.28 38.82
C THR A 334 -6.47 -17.78 38.66
N GLN A 335 -5.28 -17.25 38.92
CA GLN A 335 -4.93 -15.86 38.66
C GLN A 335 -3.63 -15.82 37.87
N THR A 336 -3.65 -15.27 36.67
CA THR A 336 -2.45 -15.18 35.85
C THR A 336 -2.29 -13.77 35.33
N VAL A 337 -1.10 -13.23 35.51
CA VAL A 337 -0.68 -11.95 34.95
C VAL A 337 0.52 -12.20 34.05
N THR A 338 0.49 -11.70 32.85
CA THR A 338 1.62 -11.76 31.92
C THR A 338 1.89 -10.42 31.28
N ASP A 339 3.15 -10.08 31.16
CA ASP A 339 3.64 -8.96 30.35
C ASP A 339 4.47 -9.49 29.18
N ILE A 340 4.20 -9.01 27.99
CA ILE A 340 4.98 -9.31 26.79
C ILE A 340 5.71 -8.04 26.37
N GLY A 341 7.04 -8.09 26.33
CA GLY A 341 7.88 -7.09 25.71
C GLY A 341 8.54 -7.67 24.48
N GLN A 342 8.26 -7.12 23.29
CA GLN A 342 8.81 -7.68 22.05
C GLN A 342 9.18 -6.63 21.03
N PHE A 343 10.23 -6.92 20.25
CA PHE A 343 10.68 -6.14 19.12
C PHE A 343 10.20 -6.77 17.82
N ASN A 344 9.90 -5.92 16.83
CA ASN A 344 9.42 -6.35 15.53
C ASN A 344 10.26 -5.69 14.42
N ALA A 345 10.60 -6.47 13.40
CA ALA A 345 11.15 -5.97 12.15
C ALA A 345 10.32 -6.55 10.99
N SER A 346 9.70 -5.68 10.21
CA SER A 346 8.83 -6.08 9.10
C SER A 346 9.31 -5.47 7.79
N TYR A 347 9.47 -6.29 6.76
CA TYR A 347 9.69 -5.84 5.38
C TYR A 347 8.40 -6.04 4.61
N GLY A 348 7.86 -4.96 4.06
CA GLY A 348 6.69 -4.94 3.21
C GLY A 348 7.05 -4.57 1.78
N ALA A 349 6.55 -5.31 0.80
CA ALA A 349 6.74 -5.00 -0.62
C ALA A 349 5.43 -5.17 -1.38
N GLU A 350 5.18 -4.29 -2.35
CA GLU A 350 4.01 -4.34 -3.21
C GLU A 350 4.41 -4.17 -4.67
N ARG A 351 3.79 -4.98 -5.53
CA ARG A 351 3.97 -4.95 -6.98
C ARG A 351 2.64 -5.04 -7.70
N PRO A 352 2.22 -4.00 -8.43
CA PRO A 352 1.23 -4.14 -9.49
C PRO A 352 1.88 -4.79 -10.73
N ASP A 353 1.15 -5.66 -11.41
CA ASP A 353 1.55 -6.26 -12.69
C ASP A 353 0.33 -6.40 -13.62
N ALA A 354 0.53 -6.86 -14.86
CA ALA A 354 -0.55 -7.00 -15.84
C ALA A 354 -1.68 -7.96 -15.40
N LEU A 355 -1.39 -8.86 -14.43
CA LEU A 355 -2.34 -9.83 -13.89
C LEU A 355 -2.90 -9.43 -12.53
N GLY A 356 -2.59 -8.22 -12.04
CA GLY A 356 -3.13 -7.72 -10.77
C GLY A 356 -2.09 -7.12 -9.84
N ARG A 357 -2.25 -7.35 -8.52
CA ARG A 357 -1.40 -6.77 -7.48
C ARG A 357 -0.97 -7.84 -6.49
N THR A 358 0.32 -7.89 -6.21
CA THR A 358 0.91 -8.75 -5.16
C THR A 358 1.42 -7.87 -4.03
N ARG A 359 1.11 -8.25 -2.78
CA ARG A 359 1.72 -7.68 -1.57
C ARG A 359 2.34 -8.80 -0.77
N ILE A 360 3.56 -8.59 -0.29
CA ILE A 360 4.32 -9.50 0.57
C ILE A 360 4.70 -8.74 1.82
N THR A 361 4.50 -9.36 2.99
CA THR A 361 4.99 -8.83 4.26
C THR A 361 5.68 -9.95 5.01
N ALA A 362 6.95 -9.74 5.35
CA ALA A 362 7.73 -10.65 6.20
C ALA A 362 8.03 -9.96 7.53
N THR A 363 7.66 -10.59 8.64
CA THR A 363 7.83 -10.04 9.98
C THR A 363 8.63 -11.01 10.83
N LEU A 364 9.68 -10.51 11.48
CA LEU A 364 10.39 -11.16 12.58
C LEU A 364 9.96 -10.47 13.88
N THR A 365 9.46 -11.25 14.83
CA THR A 365 9.16 -10.82 16.19
C THR A 365 10.10 -11.53 17.15
N VAL A 366 10.71 -10.79 18.07
CA VAL A 366 11.64 -11.31 19.09
C VAL A 366 11.24 -10.79 20.45
N SER A 367 10.94 -11.69 21.37
CA SER A 367 10.82 -11.41 22.79
C SER A 367 12.07 -11.90 23.52
N PRO A 368 12.85 -11.03 24.14
CA PRO A 368 14.03 -11.43 24.92
C PRO A 368 13.69 -11.99 26.29
N GLY A 369 12.44 -11.81 26.77
CA GLY A 369 12.07 -12.05 28.18
C GLY A 369 12.66 -11.01 29.13
N GLY A 370 12.14 -10.94 30.36
CA GLY A 370 12.71 -10.13 31.44
C GLY A 370 12.64 -8.61 31.27
N LEU A 371 11.88 -8.07 30.31
CA LEU A 371 11.75 -6.62 30.12
C LEU A 371 10.76 -5.97 31.11
N PHE A 372 9.83 -6.74 31.66
CA PHE A 372 8.76 -6.30 32.56
C PHE A 372 8.55 -7.29 33.69
N GLY A 373 7.78 -6.94 34.72
CA GLY A 373 7.66 -7.68 35.95
C GLY A 373 7.09 -9.11 35.82
N HIS A 374 6.27 -9.41 34.82
CA HIS A 374 5.68 -10.73 34.55
C HIS A 374 6.03 -11.19 33.12
N ASN A 375 7.22 -10.86 32.66
CA ASN A 375 7.78 -11.23 31.39
C ASN A 375 8.86 -12.32 31.57
N ASP A 376 8.51 -13.37 32.26
CA ASP A 376 9.36 -14.52 32.58
C ASP A 376 8.65 -15.85 32.28
N ASP A 377 9.40 -16.96 32.32
CA ASP A 377 8.90 -18.28 31.97
C ASP A 377 7.87 -18.81 32.97
N ASP A 378 7.97 -18.41 34.26
CA ASP A 378 7.03 -18.80 35.30
C ASP A 378 5.64 -18.20 35.04
N ALA A 379 5.57 -16.89 34.78
CA ALA A 379 4.32 -16.19 34.43
C ALA A 379 3.70 -16.72 33.12
N PHE A 380 4.54 -17.02 32.15
CA PHE A 380 4.09 -17.56 30.87
C PHE A 380 3.57 -18.99 30.99
N SER A 381 4.30 -19.86 31.68
CA SER A 381 3.89 -21.26 31.87
C SER A 381 2.66 -21.41 32.75
N ALA A 382 2.47 -20.50 33.74
CA ALA A 382 1.24 -20.41 34.55
C ALA A 382 0.00 -20.08 33.68
N THR A 383 0.18 -19.27 32.62
CA THR A 383 -0.90 -18.91 31.71
C THR A 383 -1.14 -19.99 30.66
N ARG A 384 -0.07 -20.60 30.12
CA ARG A 384 -0.12 -21.69 29.16
C ARG A 384 1.07 -22.61 29.31
N ALA A 385 0.79 -23.88 29.60
CA ALA A 385 1.82 -24.88 29.81
C ALA A 385 2.84 -24.93 28.67
N GLY A 386 4.12 -24.86 29.03
CA GLY A 386 5.24 -24.87 28.08
C GLY A 386 5.47 -23.56 27.31
N ALA A 387 4.72 -22.49 27.60
CA ALA A 387 4.99 -21.18 27.02
C ALA A 387 6.25 -20.59 27.70
N GLN A 388 7.06 -19.89 26.90
CA GLN A 388 8.30 -19.24 27.32
C GLN A 388 8.28 -17.76 27.01
N ALA A 389 8.81 -16.93 27.87
CA ALA A 389 8.90 -15.48 27.68
C ALA A 389 9.92 -15.10 26.59
N ARG A 390 10.94 -15.96 26.43
CA ARG A 390 11.94 -15.80 25.36
C ARG A 390 11.55 -16.60 24.13
N TYR A 391 11.18 -15.90 23.06
CA TYR A 391 10.75 -16.54 21.81
C TYR A 391 11.06 -15.71 20.58
N GLN A 392 10.98 -16.38 19.43
CA GLN A 392 11.04 -15.78 18.11
C GLN A 392 9.87 -16.29 17.28
N VAL A 393 9.28 -15.40 16.48
CA VAL A 393 8.22 -15.71 15.53
C VAL A 393 8.58 -15.11 14.19
N VAL A 394 8.56 -15.93 13.14
CA VAL A 394 8.65 -15.49 11.76
C VAL A 394 7.27 -15.64 11.13
N GLN A 395 6.75 -14.57 10.57
CA GLN A 395 5.49 -14.57 9.84
C GLN A 395 5.69 -14.05 8.41
N LEU A 396 5.13 -14.75 7.43
CA LEU A 396 5.07 -14.33 6.04
C LEU A 396 3.60 -14.22 5.62
N GLN A 397 3.22 -13.06 5.11
CA GLN A 397 1.91 -12.81 4.52
C GLN A 397 2.07 -12.54 3.02
N LEU A 398 1.28 -13.21 2.21
CA LEU A 398 1.19 -13.03 0.77
C LEU A 398 -0.26 -12.72 0.41
N GLU A 399 -0.48 -11.57 -0.20
CA GLU A 399 -1.78 -11.16 -0.73
C GLU A 399 -1.70 -11.04 -2.25
N ARG A 400 -2.67 -11.60 -2.94
CA ARG A 400 -2.79 -11.51 -4.40
C ARG A 400 -4.21 -11.12 -4.78
N GLY A 401 -4.34 -10.03 -5.53
CA GLY A 401 -5.57 -9.65 -6.21
C GLY A 401 -5.40 -9.79 -7.71
N THR A 402 -6.22 -10.61 -8.36
CA THR A 402 -6.11 -10.92 -9.79
C THR A 402 -7.48 -10.75 -10.46
N PRO A 403 -7.60 -9.87 -11.48
CA PRO A 403 -8.77 -9.85 -12.35
C PRO A 403 -8.80 -11.12 -13.22
N LEU A 404 -9.91 -11.81 -13.26
CA LEU A 404 -10.18 -13.01 -14.05
C LEU A 404 -11.37 -12.74 -14.97
N GLY A 405 -11.15 -12.00 -16.04
CA GLY A 405 -12.22 -11.48 -16.89
C GLY A 405 -13.10 -10.51 -16.09
N ALA A 406 -14.40 -10.83 -15.97
CA ALA A 406 -15.34 -10.03 -15.18
C ALA A 406 -15.27 -10.31 -13.66
N LEU A 407 -14.58 -11.38 -13.26
CA LEU A 407 -14.44 -11.78 -11.86
C LEU A 407 -13.16 -11.16 -11.26
N HIS A 408 -13.12 -11.05 -9.93
CA HIS A 408 -11.92 -10.64 -9.20
C HIS A 408 -11.59 -11.68 -8.12
N TRP A 409 -10.46 -12.35 -8.29
CA TRP A 409 -9.95 -13.29 -7.29
C TRP A 409 -9.02 -12.59 -6.31
N GLN A 410 -9.30 -12.73 -5.02
CA GLN A 410 -8.44 -12.28 -3.94
C GLN A 410 -8.01 -13.48 -3.10
N SER A 411 -6.70 -13.64 -2.94
CA SER A 411 -6.09 -14.71 -2.16
C SER A 411 -5.17 -14.10 -1.10
N GLN A 412 -5.22 -14.65 0.10
CA GLN A 412 -4.36 -14.27 1.22
C GLN A 412 -3.83 -15.53 1.88
N LEU A 413 -2.50 -15.67 1.93
CA LEU A 413 -1.78 -16.73 2.62
C LEU A 413 -0.98 -16.13 3.76
N THR A 414 -1.15 -16.68 4.96
CA THR A 414 -0.32 -16.37 6.13
C THR A 414 0.41 -17.63 6.56
N LEU A 415 1.71 -17.55 6.71
CA LEU A 415 2.58 -18.59 7.27
C LEU A 415 3.16 -18.07 8.57
N GLN A 416 3.19 -18.89 9.62
CA GLN A 416 3.81 -18.56 10.90
C GLN A 416 4.67 -19.73 11.39
N GLN A 417 5.86 -19.41 11.89
CA GLN A 417 6.74 -20.36 12.57
C GLN A 417 7.23 -19.73 13.86
N ALA A 418 7.00 -20.42 14.98
CA ALA A 418 7.44 -20.02 16.30
C ALA A 418 8.53 -20.96 16.82
N SER A 419 9.41 -20.44 17.69
CA SER A 419 10.49 -21.20 18.33
C SER A 419 10.06 -21.97 19.58
N THR A 420 8.88 -21.67 20.14
CA THR A 420 8.36 -22.26 21.38
C THR A 420 6.83 -22.20 21.42
N ASN A 421 6.21 -22.72 22.47
CA ASN A 421 4.80 -22.46 22.76
C ASN A 421 4.61 -20.96 23.04
N LEU A 422 3.61 -20.36 22.42
CA LEU A 422 3.28 -18.92 22.54
C LEU A 422 2.08 -18.71 23.46
N LEU A 423 1.97 -17.55 24.07
CA LEU A 423 0.72 -17.11 24.67
C LEU A 423 -0.36 -16.89 23.60
N GLY A 424 -1.63 -17.00 23.97
CA GLY A 424 -2.77 -16.94 23.04
C GLY A 424 -2.81 -15.70 22.15
N SER A 425 -2.30 -14.56 22.64
CA SER A 425 -2.22 -13.31 21.84
C SER A 425 -1.21 -13.35 20.69
N GLU A 426 -0.23 -14.25 20.74
CA GLU A 426 0.83 -14.40 19.72
C GLU A 426 0.59 -15.61 18.80
N GLN A 427 -0.38 -16.46 19.13
CA GLN A 427 -0.72 -17.64 18.33
C GLN A 427 -1.43 -17.29 17.04
N LEU A 428 -1.21 -18.13 16.03
CA LEU A 428 -2.01 -18.11 14.81
C LEU A 428 -3.42 -18.60 15.12
N ASN A 429 -4.42 -17.74 14.89
CA ASN A 429 -5.82 -18.00 15.17
C ASN A 429 -6.54 -18.51 13.91
N GLY A 430 -7.13 -19.70 13.98
CA GLY A 430 -7.98 -20.30 12.95
C GLY A 430 -9.45 -20.30 13.38
N GLY A 431 -10.30 -19.85 12.47
CA GLY A 431 -11.75 -19.75 12.67
C GLY A 431 -12.22 -18.32 12.89
N GLY A 432 -13.34 -17.99 12.30
CA GLY A 432 -13.99 -16.69 12.36
C GLY A 432 -14.06 -15.96 11.02
N MET A 433 -14.68 -14.79 11.05
CA MET A 433 -14.93 -13.97 9.86
C MET A 433 -13.64 -13.51 9.17
N SER A 434 -12.58 -13.27 9.94
CA SER A 434 -11.28 -12.79 9.44
C SER A 434 -10.27 -13.91 9.14
N SER A 435 -10.60 -15.17 9.40
CA SER A 435 -9.72 -16.33 9.25
C SER A 435 -10.41 -17.43 8.41
N VAL A 436 -10.70 -18.61 8.96
CA VAL A 436 -11.44 -19.68 8.28
C VAL A 436 -12.93 -19.52 8.55
N ARG A 437 -13.69 -19.02 7.57
CA ARG A 437 -15.13 -18.79 7.69
C ARG A 437 -15.88 -20.12 7.87
N GLY A 438 -17.06 -20.10 8.48
CA GLY A 438 -17.79 -21.32 8.82
C GLY A 438 -17.47 -21.88 10.21
N PHE A 439 -16.40 -21.40 10.84
CA PHE A 439 -16.04 -21.70 12.23
C PHE A 439 -16.36 -20.51 13.15
N ALA A 440 -16.43 -20.77 14.46
CA ALA A 440 -16.57 -19.73 15.45
C ALA A 440 -15.27 -18.91 15.53
N GLU A 441 -15.37 -17.68 16.03
CA GLU A 441 -14.19 -16.87 16.33
C GLU A 441 -13.32 -17.61 17.37
N GLY A 442 -12.01 -17.69 17.09
CA GLY A 442 -11.08 -18.38 17.99
C GLY A 442 -11.31 -19.89 18.10
N ALA A 443 -11.84 -20.54 17.07
CA ALA A 443 -12.12 -21.97 17.10
C ALA A 443 -10.88 -22.83 17.28
N GLY A 444 -9.71 -22.38 16.82
CA GLY A 444 -8.44 -23.07 16.99
C GLY A 444 -7.26 -22.11 17.02
N TYR A 445 -6.24 -22.51 17.77
CA TYR A 445 -4.99 -21.77 17.90
C TYR A 445 -3.80 -22.69 17.62
N GLY A 446 -2.71 -22.13 17.14
CA GLY A 446 -1.44 -22.80 16.94
C GLY A 446 -0.26 -21.85 17.03
N ASP A 447 0.89 -22.34 17.51
CA ASP A 447 2.11 -21.55 17.56
C ASP A 447 2.73 -21.36 16.19
N SER A 448 2.55 -22.35 15.33
CA SER A 448 3.00 -22.39 13.95
C SER A 448 1.89 -22.90 13.03
N GLY A 449 2.00 -22.63 11.73
CA GLY A 449 1.04 -23.11 10.77
C GLY A 449 0.85 -22.20 9.57
N TRP A 450 -0.27 -22.39 8.88
CA TRP A 450 -0.67 -21.55 7.78
C TRP A 450 -2.19 -21.35 7.73
N LEU A 451 -2.58 -20.20 7.19
CA LEU A 451 -3.96 -19.81 6.88
C LEU A 451 -4.02 -19.39 5.42
N TRP A 452 -4.97 -19.90 4.68
CA TRP A 452 -5.20 -19.54 3.28
C TRP A 452 -6.66 -19.19 3.06
N ARG A 453 -6.89 -17.94 2.72
CA ARG A 453 -8.23 -17.38 2.46
C ARG A 453 -8.34 -17.02 1.00
N ASN A 454 -9.49 -17.36 0.41
CA ASN A 454 -9.80 -17.05 -0.97
C ASN A 454 -11.21 -16.49 -1.09
N GLU A 455 -11.33 -15.50 -1.96
CA GLU A 455 -12.60 -14.89 -2.31
C GLU A 455 -12.63 -14.59 -3.81
N LEU A 456 -13.58 -15.18 -4.51
CA LEU A 456 -13.83 -14.89 -5.92
C LEU A 456 -15.08 -14.04 -6.02
N ARG A 457 -14.90 -12.75 -6.30
CA ARG A 457 -15.98 -11.76 -6.41
C ARG A 457 -16.51 -11.68 -7.82
N ALA A 458 -17.83 -11.69 -7.94
CA ALA A 458 -18.51 -11.41 -9.19
C ALA A 458 -18.63 -9.88 -9.43
N PRO A 459 -18.96 -9.46 -10.64
CA PRO A 459 -19.27 -8.05 -10.93
C PRO A 459 -20.37 -7.52 -10.00
N SER A 460 -20.19 -6.28 -9.58
CA SER A 460 -21.21 -5.59 -8.81
C SER A 460 -22.45 -5.30 -9.67
N SER A 461 -23.62 -5.44 -9.10
CA SER A 461 -24.90 -5.14 -9.74
C SER A 461 -25.71 -4.13 -8.93
N ALA A 462 -26.57 -3.39 -9.59
CA ALA A 462 -27.53 -2.51 -8.91
C ALA A 462 -28.58 -3.36 -8.17
N GLY A 463 -28.80 -3.04 -6.91
CA GLY A 463 -29.82 -3.63 -6.05
C GLY A 463 -30.92 -2.62 -5.71
N PRO A 464 -31.91 -3.03 -4.91
CA PRO A 464 -33.00 -2.15 -4.45
C PRO A 464 -32.45 -1.01 -3.57
N ALA A 465 -33.18 0.09 -3.50
CA ALA A 465 -32.85 1.27 -2.67
C ALA A 465 -31.46 1.88 -2.93
N GLY A 466 -30.92 1.77 -4.15
CA GLY A 466 -29.60 2.32 -4.49
C GLY A 466 -28.42 1.51 -3.95
N LEU A 467 -28.65 0.30 -3.50
CA LEU A 467 -27.59 -0.61 -3.07
C LEU A 467 -26.77 -1.11 -4.28
N VAL A 468 -25.49 -1.31 -4.06
CA VAL A 468 -24.59 -2.01 -4.97
C VAL A 468 -24.28 -3.36 -4.36
N LEU A 469 -24.65 -4.44 -5.04
CA LEU A 469 -24.52 -5.81 -4.57
C LEU A 469 -23.33 -6.49 -5.24
N THR A 470 -22.45 -7.08 -4.43
CA THR A 470 -21.26 -7.82 -4.91
C THR A 470 -21.28 -9.22 -4.32
N PRO A 471 -21.74 -10.26 -5.06
CA PRO A 471 -21.67 -11.65 -4.62
C PRO A 471 -20.25 -12.18 -4.71
N SER A 472 -19.94 -13.18 -3.87
CA SER A 472 -18.63 -13.85 -3.89
C SER A 472 -18.73 -15.33 -3.52
N LEU A 473 -17.74 -16.12 -3.99
CA LEU A 473 -17.47 -17.47 -3.55
C LEU A 473 -16.30 -17.45 -2.58
N LEU A 474 -16.39 -18.26 -1.52
CA LEU A 474 -15.45 -18.29 -0.41
C LEU A 474 -14.83 -19.69 -0.31
N LEU A 475 -13.50 -19.77 -0.15
CA LEU A 475 -12.78 -21.02 0.09
C LEU A 475 -11.62 -20.74 1.03
N ASP A 476 -11.66 -21.31 2.22
CA ASP A 476 -10.65 -21.08 3.25
C ASP A 476 -10.10 -22.40 3.78
N ALA A 477 -8.82 -22.41 4.13
CA ALA A 477 -8.18 -23.55 4.77
C ALA A 477 -7.11 -23.09 5.77
N ALA A 478 -6.85 -23.90 6.78
CA ALA A 478 -5.79 -23.68 7.74
C ALA A 478 -5.22 -24.99 8.26
N GLN A 479 -3.94 -24.94 8.61
CA GLN A 479 -3.30 -25.93 9.46
C GLN A 479 -2.61 -25.21 10.61
N LEU A 480 -2.99 -25.56 11.82
CA LEU A 480 -2.46 -25.01 13.06
C LEU A 480 -1.65 -26.10 13.75
N ARG A 481 -0.49 -25.76 14.29
CA ARG A 481 0.39 -26.68 14.99
C ARG A 481 0.81 -26.09 16.33
N VAL A 482 0.67 -26.87 17.38
CA VAL A 482 1.23 -26.58 18.70
C VAL A 482 2.71 -26.99 18.69
N HIS A 483 3.60 -26.16 19.19
CA HIS A 483 5.05 -26.43 19.17
C HIS A 483 5.40 -27.63 20.04
N SER A 484 4.95 -27.63 21.30
CA SER A 484 5.10 -28.72 22.26
C SER A 484 3.74 -28.99 22.90
N ALA A 485 2.97 -29.92 22.30
CA ALA A 485 1.62 -30.26 22.76
C ALA A 485 1.67 -31.00 24.11
N GLN A 486 0.77 -30.62 25.01
CA GLN A 486 0.58 -31.30 26.27
C GLN A 486 -0.16 -32.65 26.08
N PRO A 487 -0.05 -33.61 27.02
CA PRO A 487 -0.83 -34.85 26.96
C PRO A 487 -2.32 -34.55 26.79
N GLY A 488 -2.93 -35.12 25.77
CA GLY A 488 -4.35 -34.88 25.41
C GLY A 488 -4.62 -33.64 24.55
N GLU A 489 -3.64 -32.77 24.35
CA GLU A 489 -3.76 -31.64 23.44
C GLU A 489 -3.49 -32.08 21.99
N PRO A 490 -4.38 -31.79 21.01
CA PRO A 490 -4.12 -32.07 19.60
C PRO A 490 -2.92 -31.25 19.09
N ALA A 491 -1.83 -31.93 18.74
CA ALA A 491 -0.62 -31.29 18.22
C ALA A 491 -0.84 -30.57 16.87
N ARG A 492 -1.85 -30.99 16.10
CA ARG A 492 -2.20 -30.39 14.81
C ARG A 492 -3.71 -30.30 14.65
N ARG A 493 -4.16 -29.19 14.05
CA ARG A 493 -5.56 -28.96 13.70
C ARG A 493 -5.65 -28.55 12.25
N HIS A 494 -6.62 -29.07 11.53
CA HIS A 494 -6.89 -28.73 10.13
C HIS A 494 -8.31 -28.20 10.04
N LEU A 495 -8.46 -27.03 9.42
CA LEU A 495 -9.74 -26.40 9.18
C LEU A 495 -9.88 -26.16 7.68
N ALA A 496 -11.07 -26.43 7.13
CA ALA A 496 -11.40 -26.05 5.78
C ALA A 496 -12.89 -25.74 5.66
N SER A 497 -13.23 -24.78 4.84
CA SER A 497 -14.61 -24.36 4.58
C SER A 497 -14.78 -23.80 3.18
N ALA A 498 -16.00 -23.91 2.65
CA ALA A 498 -16.43 -23.25 1.43
C ALA A 498 -17.77 -22.55 1.67
N GLY A 499 -18.03 -21.47 0.92
CA GLY A 499 -19.23 -20.69 1.17
C GLY A 499 -19.53 -19.64 0.13
N LEU A 500 -20.53 -18.84 0.46
CA LEU A 500 -21.04 -17.74 -0.34
C LEU A 500 -20.94 -16.44 0.46
N GLY A 501 -20.58 -15.36 -0.22
CA GLY A 501 -20.57 -14.01 0.33
C GLY A 501 -21.47 -13.07 -0.46
N LEU A 502 -22.01 -12.09 0.20
CA LEU A 502 -22.69 -10.94 -0.40
C LEU A 502 -22.29 -9.67 0.34
N THR A 503 -21.71 -8.74 -0.40
CA THR A 503 -21.49 -7.37 0.11
C THR A 503 -22.48 -6.43 -0.53
N ALA A 504 -23.22 -5.69 0.28
CA ALA A 504 -24.14 -4.65 -0.15
C ALA A 504 -23.60 -3.30 0.34
N SER A 505 -23.25 -2.41 -0.59
CA SER A 505 -22.81 -1.05 -0.29
C SER A 505 -23.90 -0.06 -0.70
N GLY A 506 -24.27 0.85 0.19
CA GLY A 506 -25.39 1.75 0.01
C GLY A 506 -25.02 3.22 0.04
N PRO A 507 -26.01 4.10 -0.20
CA PRO A 507 -25.89 5.53 0.03
C PRO A 507 -25.45 5.83 1.48
N GLY A 508 -24.79 6.98 1.70
CA GLY A 508 -24.37 7.39 3.04
C GLY A 508 -23.23 6.53 3.63
N LYS A 509 -22.44 5.87 2.76
CA LYS A 509 -21.27 5.06 3.18
C LYS A 509 -21.64 3.86 4.07
N LEU A 510 -22.85 3.30 3.91
CA LEU A 510 -23.30 2.10 4.59
C LEU A 510 -22.81 0.85 3.84
N SER A 511 -22.31 -0.16 4.57
CA SER A 511 -21.88 -1.45 4.03
C SER A 511 -22.38 -2.60 4.90
N LEU A 512 -23.04 -3.58 4.26
CA LEU A 512 -23.47 -4.84 4.88
C LEU A 512 -22.67 -5.97 4.22
N SER A 513 -22.05 -6.82 5.03
CA SER A 513 -21.38 -8.05 4.60
C SER A 513 -22.08 -9.27 5.20
N LEU A 514 -22.49 -10.19 4.35
CA LEU A 514 -23.04 -11.49 4.70
C LEU A 514 -22.10 -12.56 4.16
N GLN A 515 -21.62 -13.46 5.01
CA GLN A 515 -20.72 -14.54 4.62
C GLN A 515 -21.19 -15.84 5.26
N TRP A 516 -21.81 -16.70 4.48
CA TRP A 516 -22.19 -18.04 4.91
C TRP A 516 -21.14 -19.03 4.43
N ALA A 517 -20.63 -19.86 5.32
CA ALA A 517 -19.69 -20.91 4.95
C ALA A 517 -19.98 -22.20 5.71
N GLN A 518 -19.81 -23.31 4.98
CA GLN A 518 -19.92 -24.67 5.50
C GLN A 518 -18.55 -25.27 5.72
N ARG A 519 -18.37 -25.98 6.82
CA ARG A 519 -17.16 -26.71 7.15
C ARG A 519 -17.04 -27.94 6.24
N ILE A 520 -15.88 -28.08 5.61
CA ILE A 520 -15.49 -29.27 4.82
C ILE A 520 -14.65 -30.18 5.70
N LYS A 521 -13.79 -29.63 6.57
CA LYS A 521 -12.94 -30.35 7.49
C LYS A 521 -12.81 -29.59 8.80
N SER A 522 -13.11 -30.26 9.92
CA SER A 522 -12.93 -29.72 11.27
C SER A 522 -12.03 -30.65 12.07
N GLY A 523 -10.83 -30.15 12.38
CA GLY A 523 -9.91 -30.74 13.35
C GLY A 523 -9.99 -30.09 14.74
N VAL A 524 -11.11 -29.39 15.01
CA VAL A 524 -11.35 -28.69 16.29
C VAL A 524 -12.36 -29.50 17.11
N PRO A 525 -11.99 -30.08 18.26
CA PRO A 525 -12.88 -30.95 19.03
C PRO A 525 -14.21 -30.31 19.44
N SER A 526 -14.20 -29.02 19.74
CA SER A 526 -15.41 -28.26 20.11
C SER A 526 -16.32 -27.88 18.95
N GLN A 527 -15.96 -28.19 17.71
CA GLN A 527 -16.71 -27.85 16.50
C GLN A 527 -17.08 -29.11 15.72
N ALA A 528 -18.38 -29.28 15.46
CA ALA A 528 -18.84 -30.42 14.68
C ALA A 528 -18.12 -30.55 13.32
N GLN A 529 -17.88 -31.78 12.85
CA GLN A 529 -17.24 -32.08 11.56
C GLN A 529 -17.99 -31.41 10.40
N HIS A 530 -19.31 -31.47 10.44
CA HIS A 530 -20.19 -30.80 9.49
C HIS A 530 -21.02 -29.75 10.22
N GLY A 531 -20.98 -28.53 9.72
CA GLY A 531 -21.73 -27.43 10.25
C GLY A 531 -21.46 -26.17 9.44
N SER A 532 -22.30 -25.19 9.58
CA SER A 532 -22.16 -23.93 8.87
C SER A 532 -22.25 -22.76 9.84
N ARG A 533 -21.76 -21.61 9.40
CA ARG A 533 -21.90 -20.36 10.13
C ARG A 533 -22.16 -19.22 9.16
N LEU A 534 -23.07 -18.35 9.56
CA LEU A 534 -23.31 -17.06 8.92
C LEU A 534 -22.58 -15.99 9.72
N HIS A 535 -21.65 -15.29 9.07
CA HIS A 535 -21.03 -14.09 9.58
C HIS A 535 -21.76 -12.87 9.00
N VAL A 536 -22.09 -11.92 9.86
CA VAL A 536 -22.81 -10.70 9.50
C VAL A 536 -22.04 -9.51 10.03
N SER A 537 -21.81 -8.50 9.20
CA SER A 537 -21.21 -7.24 9.63
C SER A 537 -21.89 -6.08 8.91
N LEU A 538 -22.39 -5.14 9.69
CA LEU A 538 -22.92 -3.86 9.24
C LEU A 538 -21.97 -2.76 9.67
N GLN A 539 -21.58 -1.91 8.75
CA GLN A 539 -20.68 -0.79 9.01
C GLN A 539 -21.22 0.47 8.34
N TRP A 540 -21.06 1.57 9.04
CA TRP A 540 -21.33 2.91 8.55
C TRP A 540 -20.12 3.79 8.85
N ALA A 541 -19.72 4.63 7.90
CA ALA A 541 -18.67 5.62 8.09
C ALA A 541 -19.07 6.90 7.37
N GLY A 542 -19.12 8.01 8.09
CA GLY A 542 -19.49 9.30 7.52
C GLY A 542 -19.33 10.43 8.53
N LEU A 543 -19.58 11.59 8.10
CA LEU A 543 -20.06 12.76 8.80
C LEU A 543 -21.21 13.24 8.00
#